data_fe21fce4ca13243fb2095b6081084b19
#
_entry.id   fe21fce4ca13243fb2095b6081084b19
#
_cell.length_a   1.000
_cell.length_b   1.000
_cell.length_c   1.000
_cell.angle_alpha   90.00
_cell.angle_beta   90.00
_cell.angle_gamma   90.00
#
_symmetry.space_group_name_H-M   'P 1'
#
loop_
_entity.id
_entity.type
_entity.pdbx_description
1 polymer ?
#
loop_
_entity_poly.entity_id
_entity_poly.type
_entity_poly.pdbx_seq_one_letter_code
_entity_poly.pdbx_strand_id
1 'polypeptide(L)'
;MKRMNRTKHGLALALASSIVAAGVVAISSAPRTFAQQPTAPLPSSPLKFGAFVARFDPGGTFTMQGQGWPALSGNWKSNGAEIELSMSGGPGGCDGTGRYQFRVESNRVSFDLVSDDCKLRRMIIDRSTWSPAGEKKTVPVRRIERTEGARPPSSPDPANAKGSWPTFRGPQASGIAEGQNLPDRWDAKTGENILWRTPIPGLAHSSPVVWGNRIFVTSAVSSDPKATFRPGLYGDGDASKDRSLHRWMIYAIDKRTGKIEWERVAHQGEPIDKRHIKSTYANPTPATDGRIVVAWFGSQGVHAYDVNGRFLWKVDLGRLDLGAYDVPTYEWGPASSPIIWNDLVILQCDTQADSFLLALDASTGKTVWKTDRDELPSWGTPTVATTAAGPALVTNASNFIRGYDPRTGKELWRLGRSSKITAPTPIFADGVFVVVSGRGPERPIFVVRSDARGDLTLPEGKTNSEAIVWSRTGRGSYMPTPLVYHGILYVLANSGLFDAYNLKTGEEVYRQRLPLVGSGFSASPVAADGKIYLSNEDGEMLVIEAGPNFTHVATNSMGELLMATPALSDGVMYVRSSASLFAIGRKR
;
A
#
# COMPACT_ATOMS: atom_id res chain seq x y z
N MET A 1 26.24 43.30 58.53
CA MET A 1 25.93 44.03 59.79
C MET A 1 24.43 43.84 60.08
N LYS A 2 24.16 43.29 61.32
CA LYS A 2 22.87 43.21 62.03
C LYS A 2 21.68 42.49 61.32
N ARG A 3 21.33 41.28 61.71
CA ARG A 3 20.70 40.73 62.93
C ARG A 3 19.37 41.37 63.33
N MET A 4 18.37 40.59 63.38
CA MET A 4 17.55 40.07 64.52
C MET A 4 16.06 40.26 64.20
N ASN A 5 15.14 39.43 64.50
CA ASN A 5 14.77 38.35 65.38
C ASN A 5 13.29 38.44 65.74
N ARG A 6 12.54 37.33 65.71
CA ARG A 6 11.39 36.95 66.55
C ARG A 6 10.07 37.76 66.40
N THR A 7 8.91 37.15 66.38
CA THR A 7 8.31 36.29 67.41
C THR A 7 7.05 35.59 66.89
N LYS A 8 6.75 34.44 67.49
CA LYS A 8 5.60 33.54 67.43
C LYS A 8 4.30 34.19 67.84
N HIS A 9 3.16 33.72 67.25
CA HIS A 9 1.97 33.35 68.03
C HIS A 9 1.11 32.39 67.21
N GLY A 10 0.76 31.25 67.83
CA GLY A 10 -0.05 30.19 67.28
C GLY A 10 -1.54 30.44 67.46
N LEU A 11 -2.31 29.84 66.58
CA LEU A 11 -3.71 29.50 66.87
C LEU A 11 -4.00 28.14 66.20
N ALA A 12 -4.36 27.20 67.03
CA ALA A 12 -4.80 25.87 66.65
C ALA A 12 -6.23 25.94 66.13
N LEU A 13 -6.53 25.40 64.97
CA LEU A 13 -7.87 25.00 64.57
C LEU A 13 -7.84 23.58 64.03
N ALA A 14 -8.57 22.73 64.73
CA ALA A 14 -8.79 21.34 64.35
C ALA A 14 -9.59 21.25 63.06
N LEU A 15 -9.12 20.49 62.08
CA LEU A 15 -9.90 20.06 60.92
C LEU A 15 -9.77 18.56 60.74
N ALA A 16 -10.93 17.94 60.75
CA ALA A 16 -11.13 16.51 60.66
C ALA A 16 -10.51 15.93 59.36
N SER A 17 -9.68 14.91 59.54
CA SER A 17 -9.08 14.15 58.44
C SER A 17 -10.08 13.13 57.90
N SER A 18 -10.64 13.37 56.73
CA SER A 18 -11.30 12.33 55.95
C SER A 18 -10.23 11.57 55.18
N ILE A 19 -9.93 10.38 55.64
CA ILE A 19 -9.03 9.45 54.93
C ILE A 19 -9.81 8.88 53.76
N VAL A 20 -9.52 9.36 52.53
CA VAL A 20 -9.89 8.65 51.30
C VAL A 20 -8.80 7.60 51.03
N ALA A 21 -9.12 6.36 51.29
CA ALA A 21 -8.28 5.22 50.94
C ALA A 21 -8.26 5.10 49.40
N ALA A 22 -7.20 5.60 48.74
CA ALA A 22 -6.90 5.27 47.36
C ALA A 22 -6.42 3.83 47.30
N GLY A 23 -7.32 2.92 46.92
CA GLY A 23 -6.97 1.55 46.61
C GLY A 23 -6.05 1.51 45.38
N VAL A 24 -4.75 1.35 45.59
CA VAL A 24 -3.80 0.98 44.56
C VAL A 24 -4.09 -0.46 44.17
N VAL A 25 -4.85 -0.67 43.10
CA VAL A 25 -4.93 -1.98 42.46
C VAL A 25 -3.58 -2.21 41.78
N ALA A 26 -2.71 -2.95 42.44
CA ALA A 26 -1.51 -3.49 41.80
C ALA A 26 -1.96 -4.51 40.75
N ILE A 27 -1.98 -4.08 39.47
CA ILE A 27 -2.10 -5.01 38.35
C ILE A 27 -0.78 -5.77 38.29
N SER A 28 -0.76 -6.94 38.91
CA SER A 28 0.30 -7.93 38.77
C SER A 28 0.32 -8.36 37.30
N SER A 29 1.29 -7.86 36.55
CA SER A 29 1.64 -8.40 35.25
C SER A 29 2.41 -9.72 35.46
N ALA A 30 1.69 -10.77 35.79
CA ALA A 30 2.22 -12.11 35.63
C ALA A 30 2.46 -12.34 34.13
N PRO A 31 3.62 -12.85 33.72
CA PRO A 31 3.81 -13.27 32.35
C PRO A 31 2.76 -14.32 32.04
N ARG A 32 1.92 -14.07 31.02
CA ARG A 32 1.01 -15.09 30.50
C ARG A 32 1.88 -16.21 29.94
N THR A 33 2.10 -17.24 30.73
CA THR A 33 2.50 -18.55 30.23
C THR A 33 1.35 -19.03 29.35
N PHE A 34 1.50 -18.90 28.03
CA PHE A 34 0.62 -19.59 27.10
C PHE A 34 0.77 -21.08 27.38
N ALA A 35 -0.27 -21.70 27.93
CA ALA A 35 -0.35 -23.14 28.03
C ALA A 35 -0.18 -23.68 26.60
N GLN A 36 0.88 -24.45 26.36
CA GLN A 36 1.13 -25.15 25.12
C GLN A 36 -0.05 -26.11 24.88
N GLN A 37 -0.97 -25.72 23.99
CA GLN A 37 -1.89 -26.71 23.43
C GLN A 37 -1.07 -27.71 22.61
N PRO A 38 -1.35 -29.01 22.69
CA PRO A 38 -0.67 -30.00 21.87
C PRO A 38 -0.88 -29.63 20.40
N THR A 39 0.21 -29.35 19.70
CA THR A 39 0.17 -29.04 18.26
C THR A 39 -0.19 -30.31 17.50
N ALA A 40 -1.16 -30.23 16.60
CA ALA A 40 -1.46 -31.32 15.70
C ALA A 40 -0.18 -31.69 14.90
N PRO A 41 0.02 -32.96 14.52
CA PRO A 41 1.17 -33.37 13.74
C PRO A 41 1.18 -32.64 12.38
N LEU A 42 2.38 -32.48 11.80
CA LEU A 42 2.51 -31.93 10.46
C LEU A 42 1.71 -32.77 9.44
N PRO A 43 0.97 -32.11 8.51
CA PRO A 43 0.24 -32.83 7.48
C PRO A 43 1.20 -33.60 6.57
N SER A 44 0.88 -34.85 6.24
CA SER A 44 1.62 -35.66 5.26
C SER A 44 1.33 -35.27 3.80
N SER A 45 0.23 -34.51 3.56
CA SER A 45 -0.07 -33.96 2.24
C SER A 45 0.90 -32.84 1.87
N PRO A 46 1.19 -32.64 0.56
CA PRO A 46 2.02 -31.53 0.13
C PRO A 46 1.45 -30.18 0.60
N LEU A 47 2.32 -29.33 1.09
CA LEU A 47 2.03 -27.98 1.52
C LEU A 47 2.54 -26.99 0.47
N LYS A 48 1.80 -25.89 0.24
CA LYS A 48 2.16 -24.83 -0.71
C LYS A 48 2.27 -23.49 0.01
N PHE A 49 3.34 -22.74 -0.34
CA PHE A 49 3.50 -21.34 0.02
C PHE A 49 4.13 -20.58 -1.16
N GLY A 50 3.40 -19.63 -1.74
CA GLY A 50 3.84 -18.94 -2.96
C GLY A 50 4.16 -19.92 -4.10
N ALA A 51 5.38 -19.81 -4.64
CA ALA A 51 5.90 -20.71 -5.68
C ALA A 51 6.42 -22.03 -5.15
N PHE A 52 6.50 -22.23 -3.83
CA PHE A 52 7.10 -23.40 -3.20
C PHE A 52 6.08 -24.46 -2.86
N VAL A 53 6.49 -25.73 -3.02
CA VAL A 53 5.80 -26.91 -2.52
C VAL A 53 6.74 -27.64 -1.57
N ALA A 54 6.28 -27.91 -0.35
CA ALA A 54 7.00 -28.69 0.66
C ALA A 54 6.26 -30.00 0.94
N ARG A 55 7.01 -31.04 1.24
CA ARG A 55 6.53 -32.33 1.77
C ARG A 55 7.31 -32.67 3.02
N PHE A 56 6.61 -33.07 4.06
CA PHE A 56 7.17 -33.57 5.29
C PHE A 56 6.70 -35.01 5.48
N ASP A 57 7.55 -35.95 5.14
CA ASP A 57 7.20 -37.39 5.22
C ASP A 57 7.25 -37.87 6.67
N PRO A 58 6.30 -38.70 7.11
CA PRO A 58 6.29 -39.24 8.48
C PRO A 58 7.57 -39.99 8.87
N GLY A 59 8.33 -40.49 7.90
CA GLY A 59 9.65 -41.11 8.09
C GLY A 59 10.78 -40.12 8.43
N GLY A 60 10.47 -38.81 8.61
CA GLY A 60 11.44 -37.81 9.04
C GLY A 60 12.24 -37.19 7.90
N THR A 61 11.82 -37.33 6.65
CA THR A 61 12.44 -36.63 5.50
C THR A 61 11.57 -35.46 5.06
N PHE A 62 12.20 -34.42 4.51
CA PHE A 62 11.49 -33.34 3.87
C PHE A 62 12.06 -32.97 2.50
N THR A 63 11.22 -32.42 1.65
CA THR A 63 11.60 -31.79 0.39
C THR A 63 10.89 -30.44 0.25
N MET A 64 11.57 -29.44 -0.32
CA MET A 64 10.99 -28.15 -0.73
C MET A 64 11.47 -27.81 -2.13
N GLN A 65 10.55 -27.46 -3.00
CA GLN A 65 10.83 -27.09 -4.39
C GLN A 65 10.07 -25.83 -4.77
N GLY A 66 10.71 -24.95 -5.51
CA GLY A 66 10.10 -23.72 -6.06
C GLY A 66 10.61 -23.46 -7.47
N GLN A 67 9.78 -22.90 -8.33
CA GLN A 67 10.19 -22.58 -9.69
C GLN A 67 11.35 -21.55 -9.66
N GLY A 68 12.46 -21.89 -10.32
CA GLY A 68 13.65 -21.04 -10.37
C GLY A 68 14.54 -21.10 -9.12
N TRP A 69 14.23 -21.98 -8.14
CA TRP A 69 14.99 -22.15 -6.91
C TRP A 69 15.64 -23.53 -6.83
N PRO A 70 16.81 -23.64 -6.19
CA PRO A 70 17.39 -24.94 -5.88
C PRO A 70 16.44 -25.76 -5.00
N ALA A 71 16.29 -27.03 -5.29
CA ALA A 71 15.55 -27.94 -4.42
C ALA A 71 16.29 -28.12 -3.09
N LEU A 72 15.54 -28.04 -1.99
CA LEU A 72 16.04 -28.34 -0.65
C LEU A 72 15.50 -29.71 -0.22
N SER A 73 16.35 -30.54 0.31
CA SER A 73 15.95 -31.83 0.90
C SER A 73 16.77 -32.16 2.14
N GLY A 74 16.21 -32.97 3.02
CA GLY A 74 16.87 -33.32 4.26
C GLY A 74 16.00 -34.11 5.20
N ASN A 75 16.40 -34.07 6.47
CA ASN A 75 15.68 -34.72 7.55
C ASN A 75 15.01 -33.70 8.44
N TRP A 76 13.87 -34.05 9.00
CA TRP A 76 13.17 -33.26 10.00
C TRP A 76 12.81 -34.07 11.23
N LYS A 77 12.76 -33.43 12.36
CA LYS A 77 12.20 -33.98 13.61
C LYS A 77 11.47 -32.86 14.35
N SER A 78 10.46 -33.22 15.10
CA SER A 78 9.73 -32.26 15.92
C SER A 78 9.74 -32.68 17.40
N ASN A 79 9.77 -31.68 18.26
CA ASN A 79 9.61 -31.82 19.71
C ASN A 79 8.59 -30.78 20.18
N GLY A 80 7.36 -31.24 20.44
CA GLY A 80 6.25 -30.36 20.74
C GLY A 80 5.94 -29.40 19.56
N ALA A 81 6.04 -28.11 19.80
CA ALA A 81 5.78 -27.05 18.81
C ALA A 81 7.04 -26.61 18.03
N GLU A 82 8.19 -27.24 18.26
CA GLU A 82 9.44 -26.93 17.55
C GLU A 82 9.78 -28.02 16.54
N ILE A 83 10.22 -27.59 15.35
CA ILE A 83 10.74 -28.46 14.28
C ILE A 83 12.21 -28.13 14.02
N GLU A 84 13.02 -29.15 13.84
CA GLU A 84 14.39 -29.07 13.38
C GLU A 84 14.49 -29.59 11.95
N LEU A 85 15.20 -28.86 11.07
CA LEU A 85 15.42 -29.18 9.68
C LEU A 85 16.92 -29.26 9.41
N SER A 86 17.42 -30.45 9.05
CA SER A 86 18.81 -30.70 8.68
C SER A 86 18.89 -31.06 7.19
N MET A 87 19.73 -30.33 6.43
CA MET A 87 19.85 -30.52 5.00
C MET A 87 20.66 -31.77 4.68
N SER A 88 20.20 -32.54 3.67
CA SER A 88 20.97 -33.61 3.01
C SER A 88 21.20 -33.35 1.53
N GLY A 89 20.58 -32.30 0.98
CA GLY A 89 20.74 -31.85 -0.40
C GLY A 89 20.31 -30.41 -0.56
N GLY A 90 20.97 -29.69 -1.45
CA GLY A 90 20.74 -28.27 -1.70
C GLY A 90 22.04 -27.49 -1.90
N PRO A 91 21.97 -26.16 -2.05
CA PRO A 91 23.16 -25.33 -2.22
C PRO A 91 24.04 -25.34 -0.98
N GLY A 92 25.35 -25.22 -1.17
CA GLY A 92 26.34 -25.11 -0.07
C GLY A 92 26.05 -23.94 0.87
N GLY A 93 26.48 -24.09 2.15
CA GLY A 93 26.26 -23.11 3.20
C GLY A 93 24.95 -23.29 3.98
N CYS A 94 24.26 -24.40 3.75
CA CYS A 94 23.04 -24.80 4.47
C CYS A 94 23.21 -26.12 5.26
N ASP A 95 24.43 -26.46 5.61
CA ASP A 95 24.76 -27.75 6.26
C ASP A 95 24.32 -27.81 7.73
N GLY A 96 24.02 -26.65 8.34
CA GLY A 96 23.55 -26.56 9.71
C GLY A 96 22.07 -26.93 9.86
N THR A 97 21.67 -27.12 11.12
CA THR A 97 20.27 -27.36 11.50
C THR A 97 19.54 -26.04 11.71
N GLY A 98 18.40 -25.88 11.03
CA GLY A 98 17.46 -24.79 11.30
C GLY A 98 16.40 -25.23 12.29
N ARG A 99 16.03 -24.37 13.22
CA ARG A 99 14.97 -24.59 14.22
C ARG A 99 13.90 -23.53 14.07
N TYR A 100 12.64 -23.99 14.06
CA TYR A 100 11.45 -23.15 13.90
C TYR A 100 10.36 -23.58 14.87
N GLN A 101 9.65 -22.62 15.44
CA GLN A 101 8.35 -22.88 16.06
C GLN A 101 7.34 -23.11 14.95
N PHE A 102 6.47 -24.12 15.11
CA PHE A 102 5.38 -24.33 14.16
C PHE A 102 4.03 -24.47 14.84
N ARG A 103 2.99 -24.12 14.12
CA ARG A 103 1.60 -24.26 14.53
C ARG A 103 0.78 -24.83 13.40
N VAL A 104 -0.11 -25.75 13.72
CA VAL A 104 -1.05 -26.33 12.75
C VAL A 104 -2.46 -25.89 13.12
N GLU A 105 -3.08 -25.13 12.23
CA GLU A 105 -4.46 -24.65 12.40
C GLU A 105 -5.24 -24.91 11.11
N SER A 106 -6.33 -25.67 11.18
CA SER A 106 -7.19 -25.97 10.01
C SER A 106 -6.39 -26.46 8.79
N ASN A 107 -5.47 -27.42 9.00
CA ASN A 107 -4.55 -27.99 7.99
C ASN A 107 -3.50 -27.00 7.43
N ARG A 108 -3.39 -25.78 7.95
CA ARG A 108 -2.32 -24.83 7.63
C ARG A 108 -1.20 -24.94 8.63
N VAL A 109 0.03 -24.77 8.17
CA VAL A 109 1.22 -24.82 9.01
C VAL A 109 1.92 -23.47 8.95
N SER A 110 2.03 -22.81 10.09
CA SER A 110 2.80 -21.57 10.23
C SER A 110 4.14 -21.87 10.89
N PHE A 111 5.21 -21.21 10.42
CA PHE A 111 6.54 -21.33 10.96
C PHE A 111 7.08 -19.97 11.39
N ASP A 112 7.75 -19.94 12.54
CA ASP A 112 8.47 -18.78 13.06
C ASP A 112 9.90 -19.18 13.42
N LEU A 113 10.90 -18.40 13.03
CA LEU A 113 12.32 -18.68 13.24
C LEU A 113 12.68 -18.72 14.72
N VAL A 114 13.37 -19.79 15.13
CA VAL A 114 14.08 -19.86 16.42
C VAL A 114 15.58 -19.62 16.18
N SER A 115 16.21 -20.42 15.32
CA SER A 115 17.61 -20.25 14.93
C SER A 115 17.88 -20.98 13.61
N ASP A 116 18.54 -20.32 12.68
CA ASP A 116 18.97 -20.94 11.41
C ASP A 116 20.04 -20.07 10.75
N ASP A 117 21.20 -20.63 10.44
CA ASP A 117 22.28 -19.93 9.75
C ASP A 117 22.14 -19.99 8.21
N CYS A 118 21.33 -20.93 7.69
CA CYS A 118 21.06 -21.03 6.27
C CYS A 118 20.14 -19.89 5.81
N LYS A 119 20.71 -18.91 5.11
CA LYS A 119 19.94 -17.78 4.58
C LYS A 119 18.79 -18.21 3.68
N LEU A 120 19.03 -19.17 2.80
CA LEU A 120 18.03 -19.66 1.83
C LEU A 120 16.84 -20.30 2.53
N ARG A 121 17.07 -21.17 3.52
CA ARG A 121 16.01 -21.84 4.29
C ARG A 121 15.19 -20.81 5.09
N ARG A 122 15.85 -19.82 5.75
CA ARG A 122 15.14 -18.71 6.42
C ARG A 122 14.27 -17.92 5.47
N MET A 123 14.75 -17.63 4.26
CA MET A 123 14.00 -16.86 3.26
C MET A 123 12.70 -17.55 2.83
N ILE A 124 12.65 -18.89 2.91
CA ILE A 124 11.48 -19.66 2.50
C ILE A 124 10.54 -19.95 3.68
N ILE A 125 11.10 -20.19 4.88
CA ILE A 125 10.35 -20.76 6.00
C ILE A 125 9.98 -19.71 7.07
N ASP A 126 10.88 -18.76 7.39
CA ASP A 126 10.65 -17.84 8.49
C ASP A 126 9.40 -16.98 8.28
N ARG A 127 8.46 -17.04 9.23
CA ARG A 127 7.18 -16.32 9.21
C ARG A 127 6.33 -16.65 7.99
N SER A 128 6.36 -17.89 7.55
CA SER A 128 5.54 -18.39 6.45
C SER A 128 4.31 -19.15 6.97
N THR A 129 3.24 -19.17 6.17
CA THR A 129 2.05 -19.97 6.42
C THR A 129 1.74 -20.81 5.20
N TRP A 130 1.93 -22.10 5.34
CA TRP A 130 1.77 -23.10 4.29
C TRP A 130 0.38 -23.71 4.34
N SER A 131 -0.18 -24.02 3.20
CA SER A 131 -1.51 -24.59 3.03
C SER A 131 -1.44 -25.87 2.22
N PRO A 132 -2.39 -26.81 2.35
CA PRO A 132 -2.45 -27.98 1.49
C PRO A 132 -2.39 -27.62 0.01
N ALA A 133 -1.49 -28.24 -0.74
CA ALA A 133 -1.42 -28.02 -2.18
C ALA A 133 -2.69 -28.56 -2.86
N GLY A 134 -3.37 -27.71 -3.65
CA GLY A 134 -4.62 -28.06 -4.34
C GLY A 134 -5.91 -27.69 -3.60
N GLU A 135 -5.82 -27.16 -2.37
CA GLU A 135 -6.99 -26.65 -1.67
C GLU A 135 -7.46 -25.34 -2.33
N LYS A 136 -8.70 -25.31 -2.81
CA LYS A 136 -9.34 -24.04 -3.18
C LYS A 136 -9.72 -23.32 -1.88
N LYS A 137 -9.05 -22.22 -1.61
CA LYS A 137 -9.25 -21.47 -0.38
C LYS A 137 -10.36 -20.44 -0.58
N THR A 138 -11.31 -20.44 0.31
CA THR A 138 -12.17 -19.29 0.55
C THR A 138 -11.64 -18.59 1.79
N VAL A 139 -11.00 -17.42 1.63
CA VAL A 139 -10.73 -16.55 2.79
C VAL A 139 -12.07 -15.94 3.19
N PRO A 140 -12.66 -16.35 4.31
CA PRO A 140 -13.84 -15.66 4.78
C PRO A 140 -13.44 -14.26 5.22
N VAL A 141 -14.23 -13.25 4.88
CA VAL A 141 -14.21 -11.96 5.59
C VAL A 141 -14.53 -12.30 7.05
N ARG A 142 -13.50 -12.28 7.92
CA ARG A 142 -13.57 -12.98 9.22
C ARG A 142 -14.40 -12.26 10.25
N ARG A 143 -14.49 -10.93 10.19
CA ARG A 143 -15.23 -10.16 11.19
C ARG A 143 -15.59 -8.78 10.67
N ILE A 144 -16.84 -8.37 10.90
CA ILE A 144 -17.30 -7.00 10.70
C ILE A 144 -17.62 -6.44 12.09
N GLU A 145 -16.90 -5.39 12.49
CA GLU A 145 -17.24 -4.58 13.67
C GLU A 145 -17.99 -3.33 13.19
N ARG A 146 -19.09 -2.97 13.84
CA ARG A 146 -19.92 -1.83 13.46
C ARG A 146 -20.38 -1.08 14.68
N THR A 147 -20.51 0.23 14.56
CA THR A 147 -21.26 1.02 15.54
C THR A 147 -22.74 0.90 15.22
N GLU A 148 -23.51 0.36 16.15
CA GLU A 148 -24.96 0.21 16.00
C GLU A 148 -25.61 1.59 15.78
N GLY A 149 -26.49 1.69 14.78
CA GLY A 149 -27.16 2.94 14.42
C GLY A 149 -26.28 4.00 13.71
N ALA A 150 -24.96 3.77 13.58
CA ALA A 150 -24.12 4.68 12.82
C ALA A 150 -24.41 4.54 11.31
N ARG A 151 -24.81 5.64 10.68
CA ARG A 151 -24.95 5.76 9.24
C ARG A 151 -24.13 6.93 8.75
N PRO A 152 -23.48 6.84 7.56
CA PRO A 152 -22.88 8.00 6.94
C PRO A 152 -23.97 9.03 6.61
N PRO A 153 -23.59 10.33 6.41
CA PRO A 153 -24.48 11.32 5.86
C PRO A 153 -25.14 10.83 4.56
N SER A 154 -26.42 11.17 4.34
CA SER A 154 -27.24 10.63 3.26
C SER A 154 -26.78 10.98 1.85
N SER A 155 -26.09 12.10 1.68
CA SER A 155 -25.50 12.53 0.40
C SER A 155 -24.28 13.40 0.65
N PRO A 156 -23.23 13.30 -0.21
CA PRO A 156 -22.17 14.29 -0.20
C PRO A 156 -22.74 15.60 -0.71
N ASP A 157 -22.25 16.74 -0.17
CA ASP A 157 -22.58 18.04 -0.71
C ASP A 157 -21.95 18.18 -2.11
N PRO A 158 -22.75 18.33 -3.19
CA PRO A 158 -22.22 18.47 -4.55
C PRO A 158 -21.27 19.65 -4.71
N ALA A 159 -21.44 20.72 -3.93
CA ALA A 159 -20.57 21.89 -3.95
C ALA A 159 -19.15 21.53 -3.52
N ASN A 160 -19.00 20.58 -2.59
CA ASN A 160 -17.71 20.07 -2.12
C ASN A 160 -17.05 19.06 -3.08
N ALA A 161 -17.75 18.57 -4.08
CA ALA A 161 -17.20 17.65 -5.07
C ALA A 161 -16.27 18.35 -6.07
N LYS A 162 -16.56 19.63 -6.39
CA LYS A 162 -15.73 20.44 -7.27
C LYS A 162 -14.36 20.68 -6.63
N GLY A 163 -13.28 20.42 -7.37
CA GLY A 163 -11.92 20.55 -6.87
C GLY A 163 -11.48 19.46 -5.90
N SER A 164 -12.28 18.40 -5.70
CA SER A 164 -11.91 17.26 -4.84
C SER A 164 -10.86 16.38 -5.48
N TRP A 165 -10.05 15.73 -4.60
CA TRP A 165 -9.05 14.71 -4.96
C TRP A 165 -9.30 13.46 -4.11
N PRO A 166 -10.36 12.66 -4.43
CA PRO A 166 -11.01 11.77 -3.47
C PRO A 166 -10.30 10.43 -3.23
N THR A 167 -9.33 10.07 -4.06
CA THR A 167 -8.63 8.78 -4.03
C THR A 167 -7.20 8.94 -4.55
N PHE A 168 -6.44 7.85 -4.56
CA PHE A 168 -5.10 7.82 -5.17
C PHE A 168 -5.14 8.38 -6.59
N ARG A 169 -4.34 9.41 -6.87
CA ARG A 169 -4.27 10.16 -8.13
C ARG A 169 -5.56 10.90 -8.53
N GLY A 170 -6.46 11.17 -7.58
CA GLY A 170 -7.64 11.99 -7.83
C GLY A 170 -8.74 11.29 -8.64
N PRO A 171 -9.63 12.06 -9.29
CA PRO A 171 -10.73 11.50 -10.04
C PRO A 171 -10.25 10.53 -11.13
N GLN A 172 -10.82 9.30 -11.13
CA GLN A 172 -10.51 8.23 -12.08
C GLN A 172 -9.01 7.89 -12.18
N ALA A 173 -8.24 8.15 -11.13
CA ALA A 173 -6.79 7.98 -11.09
C ALA A 173 -6.03 8.75 -12.20
N SER A 174 -6.61 9.81 -12.74
CA SER A 174 -6.04 10.57 -13.88
C SER A 174 -4.72 11.26 -13.55
N GLY A 175 -4.54 11.73 -12.31
CA GLY A 175 -3.40 12.54 -11.92
C GLY A 175 -3.46 13.99 -12.42
N ILE A 176 -4.61 14.46 -12.87
CA ILE A 176 -4.78 15.76 -13.56
C ILE A 176 -5.79 16.63 -12.82
N ALA A 177 -5.46 17.91 -12.67
CA ALA A 177 -6.40 18.96 -12.28
C ALA A 177 -6.08 20.25 -13.03
N GLU A 178 -7.03 20.75 -13.80
CA GLU A 178 -6.89 22.00 -14.54
C GLU A 178 -7.36 23.22 -13.75
N GLY A 179 -6.90 24.42 -14.12
CA GLY A 179 -7.29 25.68 -13.50
C GLY A 179 -6.67 25.89 -12.13
N GLN A 180 -5.57 25.24 -11.81
CA GLN A 180 -4.92 25.31 -10.51
C GLN A 180 -4.01 26.53 -10.35
N ASN A 181 -3.43 27.04 -11.43
CA ASN A 181 -2.48 28.15 -11.40
C ASN A 181 -1.36 28.00 -10.33
N LEU A 182 -0.79 26.81 -10.25
CA LEU A 182 0.25 26.47 -9.28
C LEU A 182 1.53 27.29 -9.52
N PRO A 183 2.33 27.57 -8.48
CA PRO A 183 3.63 28.20 -8.65
C PRO A 183 4.60 27.23 -9.35
N ASP A 184 5.56 27.76 -10.11
CA ASP A 184 6.66 26.99 -10.69
C ASP A 184 7.79 26.79 -9.69
N ARG A 185 7.91 27.73 -8.73
CA ARG A 185 8.97 27.74 -7.72
C ARG A 185 8.40 27.78 -6.33
N TRP A 186 8.99 27.01 -5.46
CA TRP A 186 8.77 27.01 -4.01
C TRP A 186 10.01 26.49 -3.29
N ASP A 187 10.11 26.80 -2.02
CA ASP A 187 11.22 26.32 -1.18
C ASP A 187 10.72 26.11 0.25
N ALA A 188 10.81 24.87 0.74
CA ALA A 188 10.33 24.50 2.06
C ALA A 188 11.19 25.11 3.20
N LYS A 189 12.48 25.48 2.93
CA LYS A 189 13.38 26.06 3.91
C LYS A 189 13.13 27.54 4.08
N THR A 190 12.95 28.28 2.99
CA THR A 190 12.67 29.73 3.03
C THR A 190 11.19 30.03 3.23
N GLY A 191 10.33 29.06 2.97
CA GLY A 191 8.87 29.23 3.00
C GLY A 191 8.30 29.89 1.76
N GLU A 192 9.07 30.06 0.69
CA GLU A 192 8.56 30.59 -0.59
C GLU A 192 7.45 29.69 -1.12
N ASN A 193 6.28 30.26 -1.40
CA ASN A 193 5.08 29.56 -1.89
C ASN A 193 4.65 28.33 -1.04
N ILE A 194 5.10 28.24 0.20
CA ILE A 194 4.57 27.32 1.21
C ILE A 194 3.49 28.07 2.00
N LEU A 195 2.24 27.64 1.84
CA LEU A 195 1.11 28.25 2.56
C LEU A 195 1.08 27.82 4.02
N TRP A 196 1.30 26.53 4.24
CA TRP A 196 1.45 25.94 5.57
C TRP A 196 2.20 24.58 5.49
N ARG A 197 2.71 24.17 6.63
CA ARG A 197 3.34 22.86 6.86
C ARG A 197 2.82 22.30 8.18
N THR A 198 2.33 21.06 8.15
CA THR A 198 1.81 20.37 9.33
C THR A 198 2.60 19.10 9.58
N PRO A 199 3.27 18.95 10.72
CA PRO A 199 3.91 17.70 11.11
C PRO A 199 2.87 16.59 11.26
N ILE A 200 3.14 15.41 10.69
CA ILE A 200 2.29 14.23 10.83
C ILE A 200 3.12 13.11 11.46
N PRO A 201 2.79 12.67 12.68
CA PRO A 201 3.54 11.62 13.37
C PRO A 201 3.51 10.28 12.61
N GLY A 202 4.62 9.53 12.69
CA GLY A 202 4.75 8.19 12.13
C GLY A 202 5.11 8.16 10.64
N LEU A 203 5.19 6.95 10.08
CA LEU A 203 5.64 6.71 8.71
C LEU A 203 4.46 6.39 7.80
N ALA A 204 4.43 7.00 6.61
CA ALA A 204 3.45 6.69 5.58
C ALA A 204 3.96 7.05 4.18
N HIS A 205 3.54 6.27 3.18
CA HIS A 205 3.67 6.59 1.76
C HIS A 205 2.30 6.86 1.12
N SER A 206 1.23 6.83 1.93
CA SER A 206 -0.10 7.19 1.48
C SER A 206 -0.15 8.64 1.00
N SER A 207 -0.79 8.85 -0.15
CA SER A 207 -1.04 10.17 -0.71
C SER A 207 -2.15 10.89 0.08
N PRO A 208 -2.15 12.23 0.13
CA PRO A 208 -3.28 12.96 0.66
C PRO A 208 -4.49 12.82 -0.26
N VAL A 209 -5.69 12.77 0.32
CA VAL A 209 -6.96 12.90 -0.40
C VAL A 209 -7.72 14.11 0.11
N VAL A 210 -8.45 14.76 -0.79
CA VAL A 210 -9.10 16.03 -0.51
C VAL A 210 -10.58 15.96 -0.85
N TRP A 211 -11.43 16.42 0.08
CA TRP A 211 -12.85 16.65 -0.16
C TRP A 211 -13.34 17.90 0.56
N GLY A 212 -13.89 18.82 -0.20
CA GLY A 212 -14.32 20.12 0.34
C GLY A 212 -13.16 20.84 1.02
N ASN A 213 -13.33 21.18 2.30
CA ASN A 213 -12.30 21.86 3.10
C ASN A 213 -11.42 20.90 3.93
N ARG A 214 -11.43 19.60 3.65
CA ARG A 214 -10.66 18.62 4.42
C ARG A 214 -9.68 17.84 3.58
N ILE A 215 -8.54 17.55 4.20
CA ILE A 215 -7.53 16.64 3.69
C ILE A 215 -7.47 15.46 4.64
N PHE A 216 -7.47 14.24 4.09
CA PHE A 216 -7.30 13.02 4.88
C PHE A 216 -5.97 12.37 4.54
N VAL A 217 -5.23 11.98 5.57
CA VAL A 217 -3.98 11.23 5.47
C VAL A 217 -3.95 10.12 6.51
N THR A 218 -3.18 9.07 6.21
CA THR A 218 -2.93 7.96 7.14
C THR A 218 -1.49 7.94 7.60
N SER A 219 -1.21 7.25 8.71
CA SER A 219 0.14 7.03 9.22
C SER A 219 0.21 5.79 10.09
N ALA A 220 1.41 5.22 10.25
CA ALA A 220 1.71 4.18 11.22
C ALA A 220 2.79 4.69 12.19
N VAL A 221 2.41 4.88 13.45
CA VAL A 221 3.26 5.42 14.51
C VAL A 221 3.83 4.25 15.30
N SER A 222 5.13 4.00 15.15
CA SER A 222 5.87 3.00 15.92
C SER A 222 6.18 3.48 17.34
N SER A 223 6.21 2.57 18.31
CA SER A 223 6.74 2.85 19.64
C SER A 223 8.29 2.88 19.65
N ASP A 224 8.96 2.40 18.61
CA ASP A 224 10.39 2.58 18.42
C ASP A 224 10.67 3.99 17.86
N PRO A 225 11.34 4.87 18.62
CA PRO A 225 11.65 6.22 18.16
C PRO A 225 12.65 6.25 17.01
N LYS A 226 13.31 5.13 16.71
CA LYS A 226 14.26 4.98 15.60
C LYS A 226 13.61 4.40 14.34
N ALA A 227 12.29 4.15 14.37
CA ALA A 227 11.57 3.63 13.23
C ALA A 227 11.77 4.54 12.01
N THR A 228 12.18 3.96 10.90
CA THR A 228 12.46 4.70 9.65
C THR A 228 12.23 3.81 8.43
N PHE A 229 12.34 4.40 7.26
CA PHE A 229 12.45 3.71 5.98
C PHE A 229 13.67 4.23 5.20
N ARG A 230 14.08 3.52 4.17
CA ARG A 230 15.25 3.88 3.35
C ARG A 230 14.84 4.07 1.89
N PRO A 231 14.97 5.28 1.32
CA PRO A 231 14.78 5.50 -0.11
C PRO A 231 15.87 4.79 -0.91
N GLY A 232 15.62 4.53 -2.19
CA GLY A 232 16.62 3.97 -3.10
C GLY A 232 16.09 2.89 -4.04
N LEU A 233 16.92 2.53 -5.02
CA LEU A 233 16.65 1.48 -6.00
C LEU A 233 17.13 0.14 -5.44
N TYR A 234 16.37 -0.42 -4.53
CA TYR A 234 16.61 -1.77 -4.03
C TYR A 234 15.93 -2.78 -4.95
N GLY A 235 16.59 -3.91 -5.17
CA GLY A 235 15.96 -5.10 -5.72
C GLY A 235 15.19 -5.85 -4.63
N ASP A 236 15.52 -7.13 -4.41
CA ASP A 236 14.95 -7.96 -3.35
C ASP A 236 15.59 -7.56 -2.00
N GLY A 237 15.11 -6.45 -1.46
CA GLY A 237 15.61 -5.90 -0.21
C GLY A 237 15.08 -6.64 1.00
N ASP A 238 15.85 -6.61 2.08
CA ASP A 238 15.50 -7.20 3.36
C ASP A 238 14.25 -6.53 3.96
N ALA A 239 13.49 -7.28 4.75
CA ALA A 239 12.35 -6.74 5.48
C ALA A 239 12.83 -5.82 6.62
N SER A 240 12.02 -4.82 6.95
CA SER A 240 12.21 -4.03 8.17
C SER A 240 12.18 -4.95 9.40
N LYS A 241 13.08 -4.69 10.35
CA LYS A 241 13.14 -5.41 11.63
C LYS A 241 12.27 -4.78 12.72
N ASP A 242 11.60 -3.67 12.43
CA ASP A 242 10.70 -3.01 13.38
C ASP A 242 9.43 -3.85 13.56
N ARG A 243 9.31 -4.46 14.74
CA ARG A 243 8.16 -5.23 15.23
C ARG A 243 7.54 -4.60 16.47
N SER A 244 7.88 -3.35 16.74
CA SER A 244 7.37 -2.61 17.89
C SER A 244 5.85 -2.44 17.83
N LEU A 245 5.25 -2.10 18.94
CA LEU A 245 3.85 -1.73 19.00
C LEU A 245 3.59 -0.51 18.10
N HIS A 246 2.62 -0.59 17.22
CA HIS A 246 2.22 0.48 16.31
C HIS A 246 0.80 0.95 16.58
N ARG A 247 0.55 2.22 16.28
CA ARG A 247 -0.78 2.81 16.14
C ARG A 247 -0.98 3.22 14.69
N TRP A 248 -2.02 2.67 14.06
CA TRP A 248 -2.43 3.05 12.70
C TRP A 248 -3.42 4.20 12.81
N MET A 249 -3.07 5.32 12.22
CA MET A 249 -3.73 6.59 12.42
C MET A 249 -4.41 7.08 11.15
N ILE A 250 -5.52 7.77 11.32
CA ILE A 250 -6.19 8.58 10.29
C ILE A 250 -6.29 10.00 10.83
N TYR A 251 -5.94 10.97 10.00
CA TYR A 251 -6.02 12.39 10.32
C TYR A 251 -6.94 13.10 9.33
N ALA A 252 -7.76 14.03 9.81
CA ALA A 252 -8.42 15.03 9.00
C ALA A 252 -7.82 16.40 9.31
N ILE A 253 -7.49 17.13 8.27
CA ILE A 253 -6.74 18.39 8.33
C ILE A 253 -7.55 19.44 7.58
N ASP A 254 -7.75 20.59 8.20
CA ASP A 254 -8.36 21.75 7.54
C ASP A 254 -7.49 22.19 6.36
N LYS A 255 -8.04 22.16 5.17
CA LYS A 255 -7.34 22.41 3.92
C LYS A 255 -6.71 23.79 3.83
N ARG A 256 -7.35 24.80 4.42
CA ARG A 256 -6.94 26.19 4.36
C ARG A 256 -5.82 26.53 5.36
N THR A 257 -5.87 25.94 6.55
CA THR A 257 -4.98 26.31 7.67
C THR A 257 -3.92 25.27 7.99
N GLY A 258 -4.07 24.03 7.50
CA GLY A 258 -3.23 22.90 7.87
C GLY A 258 -3.48 22.37 9.29
N LYS A 259 -4.46 22.88 10.03
CA LYS A 259 -4.77 22.45 11.39
C LYS A 259 -5.40 21.06 11.37
N ILE A 260 -4.92 20.15 12.21
CA ILE A 260 -5.56 18.85 12.45
C ILE A 260 -6.89 19.10 13.16
N GLU A 261 -8.00 18.77 12.50
CA GLU A 261 -9.36 18.87 13.05
C GLU A 261 -9.69 17.67 13.94
N TRP A 262 -9.29 16.48 13.48
CA TRP A 262 -9.42 15.26 14.27
C TRP A 262 -8.37 14.22 13.86
N GLU A 263 -8.07 13.32 14.78
CA GLU A 263 -7.26 12.13 14.56
C GLU A 263 -7.94 10.91 15.17
N ARG A 264 -7.73 9.73 14.60
CA ARG A 264 -8.27 8.47 15.11
C ARG A 264 -7.22 7.38 15.06
N VAL A 265 -7.14 6.62 16.13
CA VAL A 265 -6.44 5.34 16.17
C VAL A 265 -7.38 4.30 15.55
N ALA A 266 -7.11 3.89 14.31
CA ALA A 266 -7.89 2.87 13.61
C ALA A 266 -7.57 1.47 14.14
N HIS A 267 -6.29 1.22 14.42
CA HIS A 267 -5.80 -0.03 15.00
C HIS A 267 -4.57 0.22 15.88
N GLN A 268 -4.39 -0.64 16.89
CA GLN A 268 -3.19 -0.66 17.71
C GLN A 268 -2.76 -2.11 17.95
N GLY A 269 -1.49 -2.40 17.77
CA GLY A 269 -0.93 -3.73 17.95
C GLY A 269 0.47 -3.86 17.35
N GLU A 270 1.02 -5.06 17.40
CA GLU A 270 2.21 -5.42 16.64
C GLU A 270 1.83 -5.64 15.17
N PRO A 271 2.72 -5.28 14.21
CA PRO A 271 2.46 -5.54 12.80
C PRO A 271 2.34 -7.04 12.50
N ILE A 272 1.22 -7.44 11.89
CA ILE A 272 1.00 -8.82 11.42
C ILE A 272 1.90 -9.11 10.23
N ASP A 273 2.01 -8.13 9.31
CA ASP A 273 2.77 -8.25 8.07
C ASP A 273 4.22 -7.81 8.26
N LYS A 274 5.11 -8.32 7.42
CA LYS A 274 6.42 -7.71 7.19
C LYS A 274 6.26 -6.51 6.24
N ARG A 275 7.23 -5.61 6.23
CA ARG A 275 7.34 -4.57 5.22
C ARG A 275 8.75 -4.51 4.65
N HIS A 276 8.89 -4.15 3.39
CA HIS A 276 10.18 -3.85 2.80
C HIS A 276 10.86 -2.69 3.55
N ILE A 277 12.18 -2.65 3.60
CA ILE A 277 12.92 -1.55 4.26
C ILE A 277 12.57 -0.17 3.70
N LYS A 278 12.18 -0.09 2.42
CA LYS A 278 11.71 1.12 1.75
C LYS A 278 10.25 1.46 2.06
N SER A 279 9.47 0.49 2.51
CA SER A 279 8.02 0.58 2.72
C SER A 279 7.67 1.05 4.13
N THR A 280 6.39 1.34 4.36
CA THR A 280 5.80 1.65 5.66
C THR A 280 4.61 0.73 5.93
N TYR A 281 4.01 0.80 7.13
CA TYR A 281 2.75 0.10 7.43
C TYR A 281 1.50 0.92 7.07
N ALA A 282 1.67 2.06 6.36
CA ALA A 282 0.61 2.92 5.88
C ALA A 282 0.89 3.42 4.46
N ASN A 283 1.05 2.48 3.50
CA ASN A 283 1.24 2.84 2.09
C ASN A 283 -0.08 3.07 1.34
N PRO A 284 -1.17 2.28 1.58
CA PRO A 284 -2.42 2.51 0.89
C PRO A 284 -2.94 3.92 1.15
N THR A 285 -3.29 4.62 0.09
CA THR A 285 -3.93 5.93 0.14
C THR A 285 -5.37 5.76 0.57
N PRO A 286 -5.91 6.53 1.52
CA PRO A 286 -7.31 6.47 1.87
C PRO A 286 -8.21 6.90 0.70
N ALA A 287 -9.49 6.59 0.77
CA ALA A 287 -10.49 7.07 -0.19
C ALA A 287 -11.65 7.75 0.54
N THR A 288 -12.26 8.74 -0.11
CA THR A 288 -13.44 9.43 0.40
C THR A 288 -14.42 9.74 -0.72
N ASP A 289 -15.71 9.74 -0.41
CA ASP A 289 -16.78 10.22 -1.28
C ASP A 289 -17.48 11.46 -0.68
N GLY A 290 -16.88 12.05 0.36
CA GLY A 290 -17.45 13.18 1.10
C GLY A 290 -18.46 12.81 2.18
N ARG A 291 -18.87 11.54 2.25
CA ARG A 291 -19.69 10.97 3.33
C ARG A 291 -18.82 10.20 4.32
N ILE A 292 -17.93 9.39 3.78
CA ILE A 292 -17.05 8.50 4.53
C ILE A 292 -15.60 8.69 4.13
N VAL A 293 -14.72 8.26 5.01
CA VAL A 293 -13.28 8.07 4.76
C VAL A 293 -12.96 6.61 5.04
N VAL A 294 -12.41 5.94 4.04
CA VAL A 294 -11.98 4.54 4.15
C VAL A 294 -10.47 4.47 4.13
N ALA A 295 -9.89 3.87 5.17
CA ALA A 295 -8.47 3.57 5.25
C ALA A 295 -8.25 2.06 5.31
N TRP A 296 -7.28 1.56 4.55
CA TRP A 296 -6.90 0.16 4.55
C TRP A 296 -5.45 0.01 5.00
N PHE A 297 -5.24 -0.83 6.00
CA PHE A 297 -3.93 -1.08 6.59
C PHE A 297 -3.50 -2.56 6.44
N GLY A 298 -3.75 -3.15 5.28
CA GLY A 298 -3.40 -4.54 5.02
C GLY A 298 -4.12 -5.49 5.97
N SER A 299 -3.36 -6.39 6.59
CA SER A 299 -3.87 -7.37 7.55
C SER A 299 -4.42 -6.77 8.84
N GLN A 300 -4.18 -5.48 9.13
CA GLN A 300 -4.81 -4.77 10.25
C GLN A 300 -6.25 -4.33 9.95
N GLY A 301 -6.71 -4.56 8.71
CA GLY A 301 -8.10 -4.39 8.30
C GLY A 301 -8.41 -3.10 7.54
N VAL A 302 -9.65 -3.03 7.11
CA VAL A 302 -10.27 -1.88 6.43
C VAL A 302 -11.15 -1.15 7.44
N HIS A 303 -10.96 0.15 7.56
CA HIS A 303 -11.61 0.99 8.56
C HIS A 303 -12.36 2.12 7.88
N ALA A 304 -13.62 2.33 8.24
CA ALA A 304 -14.44 3.43 7.75
C ALA A 304 -14.90 4.35 8.88
N TYR A 305 -14.80 5.63 8.61
CA TYR A 305 -15.29 6.70 9.47
C TYR A 305 -16.17 7.64 8.64
N ASP A 306 -17.11 8.35 9.26
CA ASP A 306 -17.69 9.50 8.58
C ASP A 306 -16.64 10.62 8.46
N VAL A 307 -16.89 11.60 7.61
CA VAL A 307 -15.96 12.72 7.39
C VAL A 307 -15.70 13.56 8.65
N ASN A 308 -16.51 13.42 9.70
CA ASN A 308 -16.33 14.08 11.00
C ASN A 308 -15.56 13.21 12.01
N GLY A 309 -15.09 12.03 11.58
CA GLY A 309 -14.26 11.13 12.38
C GLY A 309 -15.04 10.20 13.32
N ARG A 310 -16.36 10.03 13.13
CA ARG A 310 -17.12 9.01 13.83
C ARG A 310 -16.89 7.66 13.18
N PHE A 311 -16.54 6.65 13.96
CA PHE A 311 -16.35 5.28 13.49
C PHE A 311 -17.67 4.70 12.96
N LEU A 312 -17.61 4.08 11.80
CA LEU A 312 -18.75 3.40 11.16
C LEU A 312 -18.60 1.89 11.20
N TRP A 313 -17.54 1.38 10.61
CA TRP A 313 -17.28 -0.05 10.54
C TRP A 313 -15.79 -0.37 10.32
N LYS A 314 -15.43 -1.60 10.68
CA LYS A 314 -14.15 -2.24 10.39
C LYS A 314 -14.40 -3.62 9.79
N VAL A 315 -13.59 -3.99 8.80
CA VAL A 315 -13.58 -5.33 8.19
C VAL A 315 -12.20 -5.94 8.35
N ASP A 316 -12.15 -7.13 8.93
CA ASP A 316 -10.96 -7.95 9.05
C ASP A 316 -10.88 -8.89 7.85
N LEU A 317 -9.83 -8.75 7.04
CA LEU A 317 -9.56 -9.57 5.85
C LEU A 317 -8.67 -10.78 6.16
N GLY A 318 -8.24 -10.93 7.41
CA GLY A 318 -7.21 -11.90 7.78
C GLY A 318 -5.82 -11.48 7.30
N ARG A 319 -4.86 -12.40 7.38
CA ARG A 319 -3.50 -12.14 6.94
C ARG A 319 -3.42 -12.10 5.42
N LEU A 320 -2.83 -11.02 4.90
CA LEU A 320 -2.59 -10.79 3.48
C LEU A 320 -1.09 -10.92 3.21
N ASP A 321 -0.67 -12.08 2.72
CA ASP A 321 0.73 -12.37 2.41
C ASP A 321 1.14 -11.65 1.13
N LEU A 322 1.73 -10.46 1.23
CA LEU A 322 2.15 -9.64 0.08
C LEU A 322 3.67 -9.61 -0.01
N GLY A 323 4.25 -10.59 -0.68
CA GLY A 323 5.68 -10.75 -0.86
C GLY A 323 6.11 -10.91 -2.31
N ALA A 324 7.43 -10.98 -2.56
CA ALA A 324 7.94 -11.36 -3.86
C ALA A 324 7.49 -12.77 -4.22
N TYR A 325 6.98 -12.98 -5.44
CA TYR A 325 6.45 -14.28 -5.86
C TYR A 325 7.50 -15.40 -5.84
N ASP A 326 8.75 -15.04 -6.02
CA ASP A 326 9.93 -15.92 -6.02
C ASP A 326 10.63 -16.00 -4.66
N VAL A 327 10.32 -15.10 -3.72
CA VAL A 327 10.83 -15.09 -2.34
C VAL A 327 9.67 -14.77 -1.40
N PRO A 328 8.73 -15.68 -1.18
CA PRO A 328 7.47 -15.37 -0.48
C PRO A 328 7.63 -14.80 0.93
N THR A 329 8.72 -15.13 1.63
CA THR A 329 9.02 -14.57 2.96
C THR A 329 9.54 -13.12 2.91
N TYR A 330 9.88 -12.61 1.73
CA TYR A 330 10.14 -11.19 1.51
C TYR A 330 8.80 -10.46 1.34
N GLU A 331 8.05 -10.38 2.41
CA GLU A 331 6.82 -9.61 2.43
C GLU A 331 7.14 -8.11 2.41
N TRP A 332 6.47 -7.40 1.51
CA TRP A 332 6.68 -5.96 1.31
C TRP A 332 5.54 -5.12 1.86
N GLY A 333 4.49 -5.78 2.32
CA GLY A 333 3.27 -5.15 2.82
C GLY A 333 2.35 -4.62 1.70
N PRO A 334 1.12 -4.21 2.05
CA PRO A 334 0.14 -3.70 1.12
C PRO A 334 0.49 -2.32 0.59
N ALA A 335 0.12 -2.02 -0.65
CA ALA A 335 0.15 -0.68 -1.21
C ALA A 335 -1.04 -0.38 -2.13
N SER A 336 -1.77 -1.40 -2.61
CA SER A 336 -3.05 -1.19 -3.29
C SER A 336 -3.99 -0.39 -2.38
N SER A 337 -4.61 0.66 -2.92
CA SER A 337 -5.49 1.55 -2.18
C SER A 337 -6.95 1.16 -2.36
N PRO A 338 -7.82 1.39 -1.37
CA PRO A 338 -9.26 1.29 -1.58
C PRO A 338 -9.72 2.36 -2.56
N ILE A 339 -10.75 2.04 -3.33
CA ILE A 339 -11.49 3.03 -4.12
C ILE A 339 -12.96 3.00 -3.73
N ILE A 340 -13.64 4.14 -3.87
CA ILE A 340 -15.09 4.24 -3.69
C ILE A 340 -15.72 4.53 -5.05
N TRP A 341 -16.65 3.67 -5.43
CA TRP A 341 -17.44 3.85 -6.64
C TRP A 341 -18.92 3.61 -6.33
N ASN A 342 -19.73 4.63 -6.49
CA ASN A 342 -21.10 4.67 -5.99
C ASN A 342 -21.14 4.33 -4.49
N ASP A 343 -21.90 3.31 -4.10
CA ASP A 343 -21.99 2.83 -2.71
C ASP A 343 -21.09 1.61 -2.43
N LEU A 344 -20.05 1.40 -3.23
CA LEU A 344 -19.10 0.29 -3.09
C LEU A 344 -17.71 0.79 -2.71
N VAL A 345 -17.10 0.14 -1.71
CA VAL A 345 -15.67 0.18 -1.44
C VAL A 345 -15.03 -1.03 -2.09
N ILE A 346 -14.15 -0.82 -3.06
CA ILE A 346 -13.52 -1.90 -3.83
C ILE A 346 -12.05 -2.02 -3.45
N LEU A 347 -11.60 -3.26 -3.22
CA LEU A 347 -10.26 -3.62 -2.78
C LEU A 347 -9.67 -4.69 -3.71
N GLN A 348 -8.43 -4.51 -4.14
CA GLN A 348 -7.64 -5.53 -4.84
C GLN A 348 -6.70 -6.18 -3.83
N CYS A 349 -6.94 -7.45 -3.52
CA CYS A 349 -6.20 -8.25 -2.54
C CYS A 349 -5.47 -9.40 -3.25
N ASP A 350 -4.40 -9.09 -3.97
CA ASP A 350 -3.57 -10.10 -4.64
C ASP A 350 -2.45 -10.54 -3.70
N THR A 351 -2.48 -11.79 -3.28
CA THR A 351 -1.62 -12.34 -2.23
C THR A 351 -0.87 -13.60 -2.69
N GLN A 352 0.04 -14.11 -1.88
CA GLN A 352 0.74 -15.37 -2.15
C GLN A 352 -0.21 -16.58 -2.15
N ALA A 353 -1.25 -16.53 -1.35
CA ALA A 353 -2.11 -17.68 -1.11
C ALA A 353 -3.46 -17.58 -1.84
N ASP A 354 -4.23 -16.54 -1.56
CA ASP A 354 -5.62 -16.41 -1.99
C ASP A 354 -5.88 -15.00 -2.50
N SER A 355 -5.72 -14.80 -3.77
CA SER A 355 -5.97 -13.52 -4.41
C SER A 355 -7.45 -13.32 -4.70
N PHE A 356 -7.97 -12.14 -4.44
CA PHE A 356 -9.36 -11.79 -4.70
C PHE A 356 -9.58 -10.29 -4.92
N LEU A 357 -10.66 -9.96 -5.61
CA LEU A 357 -11.29 -8.65 -5.57
C LEU A 357 -12.47 -8.69 -4.60
N LEU A 358 -12.67 -7.61 -3.86
CA LEU A 358 -13.74 -7.49 -2.89
C LEU A 358 -14.45 -6.16 -3.05
N ALA A 359 -15.77 -6.18 -3.08
CA ALA A 359 -16.60 -4.99 -2.92
C ALA A 359 -17.40 -5.08 -1.62
N LEU A 360 -17.29 -4.02 -0.83
CA LEU A 360 -18.02 -3.83 0.41
C LEU A 360 -19.07 -2.73 0.20
N ASP A 361 -20.22 -2.85 0.82
CA ASP A 361 -21.18 -1.76 0.96
C ASP A 361 -20.54 -0.63 1.77
N ALA A 362 -20.48 0.56 1.21
CA ALA A 362 -19.78 1.70 1.78
C ALA A 362 -20.36 2.15 3.14
N SER A 363 -21.64 1.95 3.37
CA SER A 363 -22.32 2.34 4.59
C SER A 363 -22.20 1.32 5.72
N THR A 364 -22.01 0.04 5.37
CA THR A 364 -22.12 -1.06 6.35
C THR A 364 -20.88 -1.94 6.46
N GLY A 365 -19.98 -1.90 5.50
CA GLY A 365 -18.84 -2.81 5.40
C GLY A 365 -19.22 -4.25 5.02
N LYS A 366 -20.48 -4.54 4.75
CA LYS A 366 -20.92 -5.88 4.31
C LYS A 366 -20.40 -6.18 2.91
N THR A 367 -19.98 -7.43 2.68
CA THR A 367 -19.60 -7.89 1.35
C THR A 367 -20.80 -7.85 0.42
N VAL A 368 -20.63 -7.14 -0.71
CA VAL A 368 -21.59 -7.12 -1.82
C VAL A 368 -21.24 -8.20 -2.82
N TRP A 369 -19.98 -8.26 -3.23
CA TRP A 369 -19.44 -9.35 -4.04
C TRP A 369 -17.97 -9.59 -3.75
N LYS A 370 -17.50 -10.80 -4.00
CA LYS A 370 -16.11 -11.23 -3.94
C LYS A 370 -15.83 -12.08 -5.18
N THR A 371 -14.71 -11.80 -5.86
CA THR A 371 -14.23 -12.55 -7.01
C THR A 371 -12.87 -13.11 -6.72
N ASP A 372 -12.76 -14.43 -6.66
CA ASP A 372 -11.48 -15.11 -6.50
C ASP A 372 -10.64 -14.96 -7.77
N ARG A 373 -9.32 -14.81 -7.61
CA ARG A 373 -8.37 -14.54 -8.68
C ARG A 373 -7.20 -15.52 -8.62
N ASP A 374 -6.72 -15.94 -9.78
CA ASP A 374 -5.50 -16.72 -9.95
C ASP A 374 -4.28 -15.78 -10.12
N GLU A 375 -4.08 -14.86 -9.16
CA GLU A 375 -3.02 -13.88 -9.20
C GLU A 375 -1.91 -14.17 -8.18
N LEU A 376 -0.73 -13.65 -8.48
CA LEU A 376 0.37 -13.50 -7.54
C LEU A 376 0.32 -12.09 -6.94
N PRO A 377 1.05 -11.82 -5.85
CA PRO A 377 1.07 -10.51 -5.23
C PRO A 377 1.25 -9.38 -6.22
N SER A 378 0.40 -8.37 -6.09
CA SER A 378 0.44 -7.13 -6.85
C SER A 378 0.05 -5.95 -5.97
N TRP A 379 0.45 -4.74 -6.35
CA TRP A 379 0.32 -3.54 -5.52
C TRP A 379 -0.44 -2.40 -6.23
N GLY A 380 -0.87 -2.62 -7.47
CA GLY A 380 -1.65 -1.64 -8.24
C GLY A 380 -3.01 -1.35 -7.58
N THR A 381 -3.39 -0.08 -7.53
CA THR A 381 -4.74 0.32 -7.16
C THR A 381 -5.68 0.10 -8.35
N PRO A 382 -6.86 -0.50 -8.17
CA PRO A 382 -7.81 -0.65 -9.26
C PRO A 382 -8.39 0.71 -9.70
N THR A 383 -8.82 0.80 -10.96
CA THR A 383 -9.47 2.01 -11.49
C THR A 383 -10.84 1.67 -12.06
N VAL A 384 -11.85 2.44 -11.68
CA VAL A 384 -13.17 2.39 -12.33
C VAL A 384 -13.31 3.59 -13.25
N ALA A 385 -13.70 3.32 -14.50
CA ALA A 385 -14.01 4.35 -15.48
C ALA A 385 -15.42 4.12 -16.07
N THR A 386 -16.10 5.21 -16.39
CA THR A 386 -17.33 5.16 -17.18
C THR A 386 -16.94 5.20 -18.65
N THR A 387 -17.16 4.11 -19.35
CA THR A 387 -16.87 3.98 -20.79
C THR A 387 -18.15 4.03 -21.61
N ALA A 388 -18.01 4.14 -22.94
CA ALA A 388 -19.17 4.07 -23.84
C ALA A 388 -19.91 2.71 -23.74
N ALA A 389 -19.21 1.63 -23.36
CA ALA A 389 -19.75 0.30 -23.16
C ALA A 389 -20.27 0.06 -21.72
N GLY A 390 -20.33 1.09 -20.88
CA GLY A 390 -20.71 1.05 -19.47
C GLY A 390 -19.50 1.14 -18.52
N PRO A 391 -19.73 1.05 -17.20
CA PRO A 391 -18.65 1.14 -16.24
C PRO A 391 -17.73 -0.10 -16.32
N ALA A 392 -16.43 0.12 -16.23
CA ALA A 392 -15.42 -0.92 -16.23
C ALA A 392 -14.43 -0.70 -15.07
N LEU A 393 -14.19 -1.74 -14.30
CA LEU A 393 -13.17 -1.81 -13.26
C LEU A 393 -11.94 -2.52 -13.84
N VAL A 394 -10.78 -1.87 -13.86
CA VAL A 394 -9.56 -2.46 -14.41
C VAL A 394 -8.52 -2.62 -13.30
N THR A 395 -7.89 -3.79 -13.27
CA THR A 395 -6.81 -4.16 -12.35
C THR A 395 -5.52 -4.45 -13.10
N ASN A 396 -4.41 -4.04 -12.53
CA ASN A 396 -3.07 -4.44 -12.97
C ASN A 396 -2.52 -5.47 -11.99
N ALA A 397 -2.20 -6.67 -12.49
CA ALA A 397 -1.72 -7.73 -11.63
C ALA A 397 -0.63 -8.58 -12.31
N SER A 398 -0.01 -9.46 -11.53
CA SER A 398 1.23 -10.16 -11.90
C SER A 398 1.05 -11.22 -12.99
N ASN A 399 -0.12 -11.86 -13.08
CA ASN A 399 -0.41 -12.83 -14.13
C ASN A 399 -1.16 -12.18 -15.29
N PHE A 400 -2.22 -11.40 -14.96
CA PHE A 400 -3.06 -10.77 -15.97
C PHE A 400 -3.44 -9.33 -15.58
N ILE A 401 -3.55 -8.49 -16.56
CA ILE A 401 -4.36 -7.28 -16.51
C ILE A 401 -5.79 -7.71 -16.78
N ARG A 402 -6.77 -7.25 -15.98
CA ARG A 402 -8.17 -7.67 -16.14
C ARG A 402 -9.15 -6.53 -16.03
N GLY A 403 -10.20 -6.62 -16.84
CA GLY A 403 -11.39 -5.77 -16.74
C GLY A 403 -12.56 -6.53 -16.14
N TYR A 404 -13.34 -5.86 -15.29
CA TYR A 404 -14.51 -6.42 -14.59
C TYR A 404 -15.69 -5.46 -14.68
N ASP A 405 -16.90 -6.01 -14.53
CA ASP A 405 -18.09 -5.21 -14.20
C ASP A 405 -18.01 -4.83 -12.71
N PRO A 406 -17.87 -3.53 -12.37
CA PRO A 406 -17.73 -3.12 -10.96
C PRO A 406 -18.96 -3.38 -10.11
N ARG A 407 -20.15 -3.60 -10.71
CA ARG A 407 -21.41 -3.90 -10.00
C ARG A 407 -21.47 -5.33 -9.47
N THR A 408 -20.78 -6.26 -10.14
CA THR A 408 -20.91 -7.70 -9.90
C THR A 408 -19.59 -8.41 -9.65
N GLY A 409 -18.46 -7.78 -9.96
CA GLY A 409 -17.14 -8.41 -9.94
C GLY A 409 -16.92 -9.43 -11.05
N LYS A 410 -17.82 -9.53 -12.04
CA LYS A 410 -17.69 -10.45 -13.17
C LYS A 410 -16.57 -10.00 -14.10
N GLU A 411 -15.62 -10.90 -14.40
CA GLU A 411 -14.55 -10.64 -15.38
C GLU A 411 -15.16 -10.45 -16.78
N LEU A 412 -14.74 -9.38 -17.45
CA LEU A 412 -15.15 -9.02 -18.82
C LEU A 412 -14.08 -9.40 -19.83
N TRP A 413 -12.82 -9.21 -19.44
CA TRP A 413 -11.66 -9.50 -20.27
C TRP A 413 -10.41 -9.72 -19.42
N ARG A 414 -9.41 -10.36 -20.02
CA ARG A 414 -8.06 -10.50 -19.47
C ARG A 414 -6.99 -10.29 -20.54
N LEU A 415 -5.80 -9.89 -20.11
CA LEU A 415 -4.64 -9.68 -20.95
C LEU A 415 -3.40 -10.23 -20.25
N GLY A 416 -2.79 -11.26 -20.81
CA GLY A 416 -1.54 -11.85 -20.33
C GLY A 416 -0.31 -11.00 -20.67
N ARG A 417 0.88 -11.54 -20.34
CA ARG A 417 2.19 -10.91 -20.55
C ARG A 417 2.40 -9.64 -19.74
N SER A 418 1.75 -9.51 -18.59
CA SER A 418 2.12 -8.51 -17.59
C SER A 418 3.47 -8.86 -16.97
N SER A 419 4.14 -7.89 -16.36
CA SER A 419 5.30 -8.17 -15.50
C SER A 419 4.85 -8.77 -14.18
N LYS A 420 5.71 -9.54 -13.53
CA LYS A 420 5.52 -9.89 -12.12
C LYS A 420 5.75 -8.66 -11.24
N ILE A 421 5.10 -8.63 -10.06
CA ILE A 421 5.29 -7.55 -9.07
C ILE A 421 4.87 -6.19 -9.66
N THR A 422 3.61 -6.07 -10.03
CA THR A 422 3.05 -4.84 -10.61
C THR A 422 2.65 -3.86 -9.51
N ALA A 423 2.99 -2.58 -9.68
CA ALA A 423 2.60 -1.49 -8.79
C ALA A 423 1.82 -0.37 -9.48
N PRO A 424 2.06 -0.03 -10.76
CA PRO A 424 1.34 1.05 -11.42
C PRO A 424 -0.16 0.77 -11.53
N THR A 425 -0.94 1.82 -11.30
CA THR A 425 -2.40 1.82 -11.43
C THR A 425 -2.81 1.91 -12.90
N PRO A 426 -3.82 1.16 -13.38
CA PRO A 426 -4.43 1.41 -14.68
C PRO A 426 -5.00 2.83 -14.76
N ILE A 427 -4.82 3.52 -15.86
CA ILE A 427 -5.44 4.84 -16.08
C ILE A 427 -6.37 4.80 -17.29
N PHE A 428 -7.42 5.61 -17.24
CA PHE A 428 -8.37 5.75 -18.34
C PHE A 428 -8.28 7.16 -18.93
N ALA A 429 -8.07 7.26 -20.24
CA ALA A 429 -8.04 8.51 -20.97
C ALA A 429 -8.44 8.30 -22.43
N ASP A 430 -9.12 9.26 -23.02
CA ASP A 430 -9.48 9.28 -24.45
C ASP A 430 -10.08 7.98 -24.98
N GLY A 431 -10.90 7.29 -24.15
CA GLY A 431 -11.60 6.05 -24.53
C GLY A 431 -10.74 4.78 -24.46
N VAL A 432 -9.54 4.84 -23.91
CA VAL A 432 -8.66 3.68 -23.73
C VAL A 432 -8.19 3.54 -22.30
N PHE A 433 -7.86 2.31 -21.90
CA PHE A 433 -7.10 2.04 -20.69
C PHE A 433 -5.62 1.93 -21.02
N VAL A 434 -4.77 2.63 -20.26
CA VAL A 434 -3.32 2.49 -20.33
C VAL A 434 -2.86 1.73 -19.09
N VAL A 435 -2.14 0.63 -19.29
CA VAL A 435 -1.60 -0.20 -18.21
C VAL A 435 -0.13 -0.44 -18.48
N VAL A 436 0.69 -0.17 -17.47
CA VAL A 436 2.14 -0.39 -17.54
C VAL A 436 2.60 -1.26 -16.38
N SER A 437 3.69 -1.98 -16.57
CA SER A 437 4.41 -2.66 -15.49
C SER A 437 5.89 -2.71 -15.82
N GLY A 438 6.74 -2.69 -14.80
CA GLY A 438 8.14 -2.34 -15.00
C GLY A 438 9.18 -3.34 -14.52
N ARG A 439 8.79 -4.46 -13.93
CA ARG A 439 9.76 -5.50 -13.59
C ARG A 439 10.12 -6.32 -14.84
N GLY A 440 11.41 -6.57 -15.03
CA GLY A 440 11.89 -7.36 -16.16
C GLY A 440 11.37 -8.80 -16.20
N PRO A 441 11.49 -9.48 -17.35
CA PRO A 441 12.07 -8.94 -18.59
C PRO A 441 11.09 -8.11 -19.43
N GLU A 442 9.77 -8.32 -19.32
CA GLU A 442 8.77 -7.80 -20.26
C GLU A 442 8.62 -6.28 -20.21
N ARG A 443 8.45 -5.71 -19.04
CA ARG A 443 8.23 -4.27 -18.83
C ARG A 443 7.28 -3.64 -19.86
N PRO A 444 6.02 -4.13 -19.95
CA PRO A 444 5.12 -3.75 -21.02
C PRO A 444 4.46 -2.38 -20.77
N ILE A 445 4.04 -1.79 -21.89
CA ILE A 445 3.00 -0.75 -21.99
C ILE A 445 1.90 -1.34 -22.85
N PHE A 446 0.65 -1.31 -22.38
CA PHE A 446 -0.53 -1.68 -23.16
C PHE A 446 -1.52 -0.52 -23.21
N VAL A 447 -2.03 -0.25 -24.41
CA VAL A 447 -3.17 0.67 -24.63
C VAL A 447 -4.34 -0.16 -25.13
N VAL A 448 -5.33 -0.33 -24.27
CA VAL A 448 -6.45 -1.26 -24.43
C VAL A 448 -7.73 -0.47 -24.68
N ARG A 449 -8.51 -0.85 -25.68
CA ARG A 449 -9.82 -0.25 -25.95
C ARG A 449 -10.78 -0.50 -24.76
N SER A 450 -11.57 0.48 -24.46
CA SER A 450 -12.49 0.40 -23.32
C SER A 450 -13.68 -0.55 -23.50
N ASP A 451 -13.96 -0.95 -24.74
CA ASP A 451 -15.02 -1.90 -25.11
C ASP A 451 -14.50 -3.35 -25.26
N ALA A 452 -13.23 -3.60 -24.95
CA ALA A 452 -12.60 -4.92 -25.04
C ALA A 452 -13.35 -6.03 -24.28
N ARG A 453 -13.35 -7.26 -24.81
CA ARG A 453 -13.97 -8.45 -24.22
C ARG A 453 -13.14 -9.70 -24.50
N GLY A 454 -13.20 -10.68 -23.57
CA GLY A 454 -12.57 -11.99 -23.71
C GLY A 454 -11.08 -11.99 -23.38
N ASP A 455 -10.34 -12.95 -23.93
CA ASP A 455 -8.88 -13.03 -23.76
C ASP A 455 -8.18 -12.19 -24.83
N LEU A 456 -7.48 -11.15 -24.40
CA LEU A 456 -6.79 -10.16 -25.24
C LEU A 456 -5.31 -10.48 -25.42
N THR A 457 -4.83 -11.61 -24.88
CA THR A 457 -3.41 -11.94 -24.87
C THR A 457 -2.86 -11.99 -26.28
N LEU A 458 -1.92 -11.09 -26.59
CA LEU A 458 -1.32 -11.00 -27.91
C LEU A 458 -0.49 -12.25 -28.23
N PRO A 459 -0.56 -12.79 -29.44
CA PRO A 459 0.39 -13.77 -29.93
C PRO A 459 1.82 -13.24 -29.89
N GLU A 460 2.78 -14.15 -29.94
CA GLU A 460 4.20 -13.77 -29.97
C GLU A 460 4.52 -12.89 -31.17
N GLY A 461 5.30 -11.83 -30.93
CA GLY A 461 5.70 -10.84 -31.96
C GLY A 461 4.62 -9.85 -32.38
N LYS A 462 3.38 -10.00 -31.90
CA LYS A 462 2.32 -9.02 -32.16
C LYS A 462 2.34 -7.89 -31.14
N THR A 463 2.09 -6.67 -31.58
CA THR A 463 2.04 -5.44 -30.75
C THR A 463 0.69 -4.78 -30.71
N ASN A 464 -0.27 -5.25 -31.50
CA ASN A 464 -1.65 -4.75 -31.55
C ASN A 464 -2.65 -5.86 -31.90
N SER A 465 -3.92 -5.56 -31.72
CA SER A 465 -5.07 -6.36 -32.16
C SER A 465 -6.29 -5.45 -32.28
N GLU A 466 -7.48 -6.01 -32.53
CA GLU A 466 -8.72 -5.25 -32.52
C GLU A 466 -8.96 -4.57 -31.15
N ALA A 467 -8.61 -5.25 -30.04
CA ALA A 467 -8.78 -4.75 -28.67
C ALA A 467 -7.57 -3.97 -28.13
N ILE A 468 -6.37 -4.22 -28.64
CA ILE A 468 -5.12 -3.57 -28.22
C ILE A 468 -4.72 -2.57 -29.29
N VAL A 469 -4.86 -1.27 -28.99
CA VAL A 469 -4.50 -0.19 -29.94
C VAL A 469 -3.02 -0.28 -30.30
N TRP A 470 -2.17 -0.38 -29.29
CA TRP A 470 -0.74 -0.69 -29.43
C TRP A 470 -0.18 -1.20 -28.10
N SER A 471 0.94 -1.86 -28.19
CA SER A 471 1.75 -2.26 -27.04
C SER A 471 3.23 -2.11 -27.30
N ARG A 472 4.00 -2.00 -26.23
CA ARG A 472 5.46 -1.89 -26.29
C ARG A 472 6.08 -2.64 -25.10
N THR A 473 7.17 -3.36 -25.33
CA THR A 473 7.93 -4.06 -24.28
C THR A 473 9.19 -3.30 -23.90
N GLY A 474 9.74 -3.57 -22.73
CA GLY A 474 11.00 -3.01 -22.23
C GLY A 474 10.93 -1.54 -21.80
N ARG A 475 9.74 -0.93 -21.73
CA ARG A 475 9.55 0.51 -21.52
C ARG A 475 8.63 0.87 -20.34
N GLY A 476 7.88 -0.07 -19.81
CA GLY A 476 6.98 0.19 -18.69
C GLY A 476 7.72 0.62 -17.41
N SER A 477 7.06 1.42 -16.60
CA SER A 477 7.53 1.87 -15.28
C SER A 477 7.27 0.82 -14.20
N TYR A 478 8.12 0.79 -13.17
CA TYR A 478 8.01 -0.20 -12.07
C TYR A 478 7.11 0.30 -10.92
N MET A 479 7.34 1.51 -10.43
CA MET A 479 6.56 2.09 -9.31
C MET A 479 5.63 3.21 -9.76
N PRO A 480 6.10 4.26 -10.46
CA PRO A 480 5.25 5.37 -10.84
C PRO A 480 4.16 4.93 -11.81
N THR A 481 2.92 5.31 -11.53
CA THR A 481 1.81 5.20 -12.48
C THR A 481 2.03 6.21 -13.61
N PRO A 482 1.79 5.85 -14.89
CA PRO A 482 1.96 6.75 -16.00
C PRO A 482 0.95 7.91 -15.96
N LEU A 483 1.16 8.91 -16.81
CA LEU A 483 0.27 10.06 -16.96
C LEU A 483 -0.11 10.20 -18.43
N VAL A 484 -1.39 10.32 -18.74
CA VAL A 484 -1.85 10.77 -20.06
C VAL A 484 -2.28 12.21 -19.95
N TYR A 485 -1.66 13.10 -20.70
CA TYR A 485 -1.96 14.51 -20.65
C TYR A 485 -1.81 15.15 -22.04
N HIS A 486 -2.83 15.86 -22.52
CA HIS A 486 -2.90 16.46 -23.86
C HIS A 486 -2.56 15.49 -25.01
N GLY A 487 -3.09 14.24 -24.93
CA GLY A 487 -2.90 13.22 -25.96
C GLY A 487 -1.51 12.57 -25.98
N ILE A 488 -0.67 12.85 -24.99
CA ILE A 488 0.66 12.26 -24.81
C ILE A 488 0.64 11.38 -23.57
N LEU A 489 1.17 10.17 -23.71
CA LEU A 489 1.43 9.24 -22.62
C LEU A 489 2.85 9.46 -22.08
N TYR A 490 2.97 9.87 -20.83
CA TYR A 490 4.24 10.04 -20.13
C TYR A 490 4.50 8.86 -19.20
N VAL A 491 5.67 8.24 -19.31
CA VAL A 491 6.09 7.08 -18.51
C VAL A 491 7.37 7.41 -17.78
N LEU A 492 7.29 7.54 -16.45
CA LEU A 492 8.44 7.80 -15.59
C LEU A 492 8.99 6.49 -15.03
N ALA A 493 10.20 6.12 -15.41
CA ALA A 493 10.90 5.01 -14.80
C ALA A 493 11.51 5.41 -13.43
N ASN A 494 11.61 4.46 -12.49
CA ASN A 494 12.27 4.68 -11.20
C ASN A 494 13.68 5.26 -11.32
N SER A 495 14.39 4.91 -12.40
CA SER A 495 15.75 5.37 -12.69
C SER A 495 15.82 6.77 -13.26
N GLY A 496 14.69 7.49 -13.38
CA GLY A 496 14.65 8.84 -13.93
C GLY A 496 14.71 8.91 -15.46
N LEU A 497 14.46 7.81 -16.18
CA LEU A 497 14.12 7.88 -17.60
C LEU A 497 12.66 8.30 -17.72
N PHE A 498 12.41 9.29 -18.58
CA PHE A 498 11.10 9.87 -18.82
C PHE A 498 10.79 9.78 -20.30
N ASP A 499 9.89 8.88 -20.64
CA ASP A 499 9.48 8.60 -22.01
C ASP A 499 8.13 9.28 -22.28
N ALA A 500 7.96 9.83 -23.47
CA ALA A 500 6.71 10.39 -23.97
C ALA A 500 6.31 9.71 -25.28
N TYR A 501 5.04 9.30 -25.37
CA TYR A 501 4.48 8.62 -26.54
C TYR A 501 3.19 9.30 -26.99
N ASN A 502 2.95 9.37 -28.30
CA ASN A 502 1.63 9.69 -28.80
C ASN A 502 0.64 8.60 -28.34
N LEU A 503 -0.41 8.98 -27.64
CA LEU A 503 -1.35 8.02 -27.06
C LEU A 503 -2.05 7.17 -28.12
N LYS A 504 -2.37 7.75 -29.28
CA LYS A 504 -3.13 7.08 -30.34
C LYS A 504 -2.27 6.14 -31.20
N THR A 505 -1.01 6.51 -31.44
CA THR A 505 -0.15 5.77 -32.39
C THR A 505 0.93 4.93 -31.70
N GLY A 506 1.29 5.25 -30.45
CA GLY A 506 2.42 4.65 -29.74
C GLY A 506 3.79 5.12 -30.23
N GLU A 507 3.84 6.10 -31.12
CA GLU A 507 5.10 6.70 -31.58
C GLU A 507 5.79 7.43 -30.44
N GLU A 508 7.10 7.23 -30.30
CA GLU A 508 7.92 7.91 -29.31
C GLU A 508 8.05 9.40 -29.70
N VAL A 509 7.57 10.27 -28.81
CA VAL A 509 7.68 11.73 -28.97
C VAL A 509 9.07 12.18 -28.53
N TYR A 510 9.47 11.75 -27.33
CA TYR A 510 10.85 11.91 -26.85
C TYR A 510 11.16 10.89 -25.76
N ARG A 511 12.46 10.74 -25.49
CA ARG A 511 13.01 10.01 -24.35
C ARG A 511 14.11 10.83 -23.71
N GLN A 512 13.93 11.18 -22.46
CA GLN A 512 14.82 12.07 -21.72
C GLN A 512 15.24 11.44 -20.39
N ARG A 513 16.51 11.59 -20.03
CA ARG A 513 16.95 11.37 -18.67
C ARG A 513 16.70 12.66 -17.89
N LEU A 514 15.98 12.55 -16.77
CA LEU A 514 15.74 13.71 -15.92
C LEU A 514 17.06 14.24 -15.32
N PRO A 515 17.18 15.55 -15.12
CA PRO A 515 18.42 16.18 -14.65
C PRO A 515 18.77 15.81 -13.20
N LEU A 516 17.77 15.32 -12.43
CA LEU A 516 17.91 14.97 -11.04
C LEU A 516 17.29 13.60 -10.80
N VAL A 517 18.09 12.62 -10.40
CA VAL A 517 17.66 11.24 -10.19
C VAL A 517 17.76 10.84 -8.71
N GLY A 518 18.92 11.09 -8.07
CA GLY A 518 19.17 10.72 -6.66
C GLY A 518 18.84 9.26 -6.37
N SER A 519 18.06 9.03 -5.32
CA SER A 519 17.58 7.71 -4.89
C SER A 519 16.50 7.13 -5.82
N GLY A 520 15.98 7.91 -6.78
CA GLY A 520 14.99 7.49 -7.76
C GLY A 520 13.60 8.10 -7.58
N PHE A 521 12.63 7.50 -8.28
CA PHE A 521 11.24 7.97 -8.30
C PHE A 521 10.29 6.85 -7.91
N SER A 522 9.48 7.09 -6.89
CA SER A 522 8.36 6.19 -6.48
C SER A 522 7.00 6.87 -6.61
N ALA A 523 6.93 8.18 -6.35
CA ALA A 523 5.73 8.97 -6.57
C ALA A 523 5.36 9.04 -8.06
N SER A 524 4.06 9.04 -8.34
CA SER A 524 3.55 9.17 -9.70
C SER A 524 3.51 10.63 -10.16
N PRO A 525 3.71 10.91 -11.46
CA PRO A 525 3.52 12.24 -12.02
C PRO A 525 2.10 12.75 -11.82
N VAL A 526 1.95 14.06 -11.58
CA VAL A 526 0.66 14.77 -11.63
C VAL A 526 0.77 15.99 -12.54
N ALA A 527 -0.35 16.44 -13.11
CA ALA A 527 -0.36 17.54 -14.07
C ALA A 527 -1.43 18.58 -13.77
N ALA A 528 -1.10 19.82 -14.08
CA ALA A 528 -2.02 20.97 -14.04
C ALA A 528 -1.53 22.06 -15.01
N ASP A 529 -2.47 22.68 -15.75
CA ASP A 529 -2.27 23.91 -16.53
C ASP A 529 -1.04 23.84 -17.45
N GLY A 530 -0.90 22.74 -18.18
CA GLY A 530 0.20 22.52 -19.14
C GLY A 530 1.53 22.13 -18.49
N LYS A 531 1.57 21.82 -17.19
CA LYS A 531 2.78 21.42 -16.47
C LYS A 531 2.64 20.06 -15.84
N ILE A 532 3.78 19.35 -15.69
CA ILE A 532 3.89 18.07 -15.02
C ILE A 532 4.82 18.22 -13.83
N TYR A 533 4.40 17.70 -12.69
CA TYR A 533 5.13 17.73 -11.42
C TYR A 533 5.61 16.33 -11.08
N LEU A 534 6.91 16.18 -10.85
CA LEU A 534 7.60 14.91 -10.58
C LEU A 534 8.33 15.01 -9.25
N SER A 535 8.07 14.10 -8.33
CA SER A 535 8.74 14.04 -7.03
C SER A 535 9.77 12.92 -7.01
N ASN A 536 11.04 13.22 -6.69
CA ASN A 536 12.02 12.18 -6.41
C ASN A 536 12.03 11.82 -4.92
N GLU A 537 12.70 10.71 -4.57
CA GLU A 537 12.70 10.18 -3.22
C GLU A 537 13.53 11.02 -2.23
N ASP A 538 14.49 11.80 -2.73
CA ASP A 538 15.38 12.64 -1.90
C ASP A 538 14.75 13.97 -1.48
N GLY A 539 13.52 14.23 -1.92
CA GLY A 539 12.80 15.45 -1.53
C GLY A 539 12.86 16.57 -2.53
N GLU A 540 13.24 16.29 -3.77
CA GLU A 540 13.22 17.27 -4.84
C GLU A 540 12.01 17.06 -5.75
N MET A 541 11.45 18.16 -6.23
CA MET A 541 10.34 18.15 -7.18
C MET A 541 10.72 18.92 -8.44
N LEU A 542 10.59 18.24 -9.59
CA LEU A 542 10.79 18.84 -10.90
C LEU A 542 9.46 19.32 -11.44
N VAL A 543 9.49 20.50 -12.08
CA VAL A 543 8.41 21.03 -12.89
C VAL A 543 8.86 21.03 -14.34
N ILE A 544 8.09 20.39 -15.22
CA ILE A 544 8.35 20.35 -16.66
C ILE A 544 7.12 20.80 -17.43
N GLU A 545 7.29 21.34 -18.62
CA GLU A 545 6.19 21.61 -19.54
C GLU A 545 5.67 20.32 -20.13
N ALA A 546 4.35 20.19 -20.22
CA ALA A 546 3.72 19.13 -20.98
C ALA A 546 3.70 19.49 -22.48
N GLY A 547 4.12 18.58 -23.35
CA GLY A 547 4.11 18.84 -24.78
C GLY A 547 5.07 17.93 -25.55
N PRO A 548 5.27 18.22 -26.83
CA PRO A 548 6.09 17.40 -27.71
C PRO A 548 7.60 17.55 -27.50
N ASN A 549 8.02 18.56 -26.73
CA ASN A 549 9.41 18.78 -26.38
C ASN A 549 9.62 18.74 -24.89
N PHE A 550 10.73 18.19 -24.45
CA PHE A 550 11.09 18.20 -23.04
C PHE A 550 11.62 19.58 -22.63
N THR A 551 10.91 20.28 -21.76
CA THR A 551 11.33 21.57 -21.19
C THR A 551 11.33 21.46 -19.66
N HIS A 552 12.51 21.56 -19.04
CA HIS A 552 12.65 21.66 -17.58
C HIS A 552 12.43 23.12 -17.15
N VAL A 553 11.43 23.35 -16.31
CA VAL A 553 11.03 24.70 -15.82
C VAL A 553 11.72 25.03 -14.51
N ALA A 554 11.67 24.12 -13.55
CA ALA A 554 12.23 24.34 -12.21
C ALA A 554 12.53 23.02 -11.47
N THR A 555 13.43 23.10 -10.51
CA THR A 555 13.63 22.11 -9.46
C THR A 555 13.43 22.79 -8.10
N ASN A 556 12.62 22.18 -7.24
CA ASN A 556 12.20 22.74 -5.96
C ASN A 556 12.49 21.75 -4.83
N SER A 557 13.08 22.22 -3.73
CA SER A 557 13.42 21.36 -2.60
C SER A 557 12.34 21.38 -1.53
N MET A 558 11.99 20.17 -1.03
CA MET A 558 11.07 20.01 0.11
C MET A 558 11.81 19.80 1.42
N GLY A 559 13.12 19.53 1.38
CA GLY A 559 13.96 19.29 2.56
C GLY A 559 13.61 18.02 3.35
N GLU A 560 12.68 17.19 2.84
CA GLU A 560 12.24 15.93 3.42
C GLU A 560 12.00 14.89 2.32
N LEU A 561 12.19 13.60 2.62
CA LEU A 561 11.99 12.51 1.67
C LEU A 561 10.54 12.48 1.14
N LEU A 562 10.39 12.23 -0.16
CA LEU A 562 9.10 12.18 -0.85
C LEU A 562 8.86 10.80 -1.45
N MET A 563 7.80 10.13 -1.01
CA MET A 563 7.38 8.83 -1.54
C MET A 563 5.95 8.87 -2.06
N ALA A 564 5.15 9.79 -1.53
CA ALA A 564 3.73 9.92 -1.84
C ALA A 564 3.50 10.76 -3.09
N THR A 565 2.49 10.41 -3.87
CA THR A 565 2.01 11.21 -5.00
C THR A 565 1.27 12.45 -4.48
N PRO A 566 1.56 13.66 -4.99
CA PRO A 566 0.84 14.87 -4.60
C PRO A 566 -0.66 14.84 -4.94
N ALA A 567 -1.46 15.61 -4.20
CA ALA A 567 -2.85 15.90 -4.51
C ALA A 567 -3.01 17.36 -4.95
N LEU A 568 -3.90 17.62 -5.89
CA LEU A 568 -4.15 18.95 -6.46
C LEU A 568 -5.59 19.37 -6.17
N SER A 569 -5.78 20.53 -5.55
CA SER A 569 -7.13 21.03 -5.22
C SER A 569 -7.13 22.53 -5.01
N ASP A 570 -8.02 23.25 -5.73
CA ASP A 570 -8.32 24.67 -5.54
C ASP A 570 -7.09 25.60 -5.50
N GLY A 571 -6.17 25.40 -6.44
CA GLY A 571 -4.96 26.22 -6.58
C GLY A 571 -3.82 25.84 -5.64
N VAL A 572 -3.93 24.69 -4.96
CA VAL A 572 -2.93 24.21 -4.01
C VAL A 572 -2.53 22.79 -4.33
N MET A 573 -1.23 22.52 -4.27
CA MET A 573 -0.65 21.19 -4.32
C MET A 573 -0.31 20.73 -2.89
N TYR A 574 -0.88 19.61 -2.47
CA TYR A 574 -0.63 18.99 -1.17
C TYR A 574 0.38 17.87 -1.31
N VAL A 575 1.51 18.03 -0.63
CA VAL A 575 2.65 17.11 -0.70
C VAL A 575 2.88 16.45 0.65
N ARG A 576 2.72 15.15 0.71
CA ARG A 576 3.06 14.34 1.88
C ARG A 576 4.54 13.94 1.79
N SER A 577 5.33 14.37 2.76
CA SER A 577 6.73 13.97 2.96
C SER A 577 6.85 12.90 4.05
N SER A 578 8.08 12.52 4.37
CA SER A 578 8.37 11.56 5.45
C SER A 578 7.89 12.01 6.83
N ALA A 579 7.80 13.32 7.09
CA ALA A 579 7.46 13.86 8.41
C ALA A 579 6.31 14.86 8.40
N SER A 580 5.95 15.43 7.24
CA SER A 580 5.01 16.55 7.16
C SER A 580 4.03 16.43 6.01
N LEU A 581 2.93 17.18 6.10
CA LEU A 581 2.09 17.54 4.97
C LEU A 581 2.30 19.03 4.66
N PHE A 582 2.59 19.34 3.40
CA PHE A 582 2.78 20.70 2.91
C PHE A 582 1.62 21.13 2.02
N ALA A 583 1.26 22.38 2.09
CA ALA A 583 0.41 23.06 1.11
C ALA A 583 1.25 24.04 0.30
N ILE A 584 1.35 23.81 -0.99
CA ILE A 584 2.13 24.64 -1.93
C ILE A 584 1.15 25.39 -2.83
N GLY A 585 1.24 26.70 -2.84
CA GLY A 585 0.36 27.55 -3.63
C GLY A 585 0.92 28.97 -3.71
N ARG A 586 0.38 29.79 -4.60
CA ARG A 586 0.80 31.20 -4.71
C ARG A 586 0.38 31.96 -3.45
N LYS A 587 1.33 32.56 -2.75
CA LYS A 587 1.02 33.53 -1.70
C LYS A 587 0.40 34.76 -2.35
N ARG A 588 -0.76 35.17 -1.84
CA ARG A 588 -1.46 36.40 -2.25
C ARG A 588 -0.81 37.61 -1.62
#